data_babbf8a95648ffa7784e86414f1d652e
#
_entry.id   babbf8a95648ffa7784e86414f1d652e
#
_cell.length_a   1.000
_cell.length_b   1.000
_cell.length_c   1.000
_cell.angle_alpha   90.00
_cell.angle_beta   90.00
_cell.angle_gamma   90.00
#
_symmetry.space_group_name_H-M   'P 1'
#
loop_
_entity.id
_entity.type
_entity.pdbx_description
1 polymer ?
#
loop_
_entity_poly.entity_id
_entity_poly.type
_entity_poly.pdbx_seq_one_letter_code
_entity_poly.pdbx_strand_id
1 'polypeptide(L)' 'SDYLVELSNGHTVKAYVSGKMRMNMIRILPGDKVTVELSPYDLTRGIIKWNNR' A
#
# COMPACT_ATOMS: atom_id res chain seq x y z
N SER A 1 8.73 -1.15 7.00
CA SER A 1 8.58 0.27 6.67
C SER A 1 7.17 0.57 6.21
N ASP A 2 6.70 1.75 6.56
CA ASP A 2 5.38 2.19 6.14
C ASP A 2 5.51 3.17 4.98
N TYR A 3 4.44 3.22 4.16
CA TYR A 3 4.34 4.11 3.03
C TYR A 3 3.09 4.95 3.17
N LEU A 4 3.16 6.20 2.70
CA LEU A 4 1.96 7.00 2.54
C LEU A 4 1.46 6.78 1.13
N VAL A 5 0.21 6.32 1.01
CA VAL A 5 -0.42 6.03 -0.27
C VAL A 5 -1.58 7.00 -0.46
N GLU A 6 -1.58 7.69 -1.58
CA GLU A 6 -2.69 8.56 -1.94
C GLU A 6 -3.74 7.75 -2.69
N LEU A 7 -4.98 7.79 -2.20
CA LEU A 7 -6.10 7.14 -2.85
C LEU A 7 -6.67 8.03 -3.93
N SER A 8 -7.49 7.44 -4.82
CA SER A 8 -8.09 8.18 -5.93
C SER A 8 -9.01 9.32 -5.46
N ASN A 9 -9.52 9.24 -4.24
CA ASN A 9 -10.36 10.30 -3.67
C ASN A 9 -9.55 11.44 -3.02
N GLY A 10 -8.22 11.38 -3.10
CA GLY A 10 -7.35 12.41 -2.53
C GLY A 10 -6.93 12.16 -1.09
N HIS A 11 -7.55 11.22 -0.40
CA HIS A 11 -7.16 10.87 0.96
C HIS A 11 -5.87 10.06 0.96
N THR A 12 -5.11 10.14 2.06
CA THR A 12 -3.91 9.34 2.23
C THR A 12 -4.13 8.29 3.30
N VAL A 13 -3.49 7.14 3.10
CA VAL A 13 -3.48 6.07 4.09
C VAL A 13 -2.05 5.66 4.37
N LYS A 14 -1.81 5.23 5.59
CA LYS A 14 -0.53 4.67 5.99
C LYS A 14 -0.60 3.17 5.74
N ALA A 15 0.25 2.67 4.85
CA ALA A 15 0.19 1.27 4.44
C ALA A 15 1.55 0.61 4.56
N TYR A 16 1.53 -0.67 4.85
CA TYR A 16 2.73 -1.50 4.82
C TYR A 16 2.59 -2.59 3.78
N VAL A 17 3.73 -3.14 3.38
CA VAL A 17 3.79 -4.13 2.30
C VAL A 17 3.34 -5.48 2.84
N SER A 18 2.51 -6.20 2.07
CA SER A 18 2.04 -7.53 2.44
C SER A 18 3.21 -8.52 2.56
N GLY A 19 3.00 -9.57 3.34
CA GLY A 19 4.01 -10.61 3.49
C GLY A 19 4.34 -11.29 2.16
N LYS A 20 3.31 -11.48 1.30
CA LYS A 20 3.52 -12.09 -0.02
C LYS A 20 4.46 -11.25 -0.88
N MET A 21 4.28 -9.93 -0.88
CA MET A 21 5.14 -9.04 -1.64
C MET A 21 6.57 -9.06 -1.12
N ARG A 22 6.73 -9.09 0.21
CA ARG A 22 8.06 -9.19 0.81
C ARG A 22 8.77 -10.48 0.40
N MET A 23 8.05 -11.60 0.44
CA MET A 23 8.60 -12.89 0.06
C MET A 23 9.02 -12.91 -1.41
N ASN A 24 8.28 -12.21 -2.26
CA ASN A 24 8.57 -12.12 -3.68
C ASN A 24 9.54 -10.98 -4.02
N MET A 25 10.07 -10.30 -3.01
CA MET A 25 11.04 -9.21 -3.18
C MET A 25 10.55 -8.10 -4.10
N ILE A 26 9.25 -7.81 -4.08
CA ILE A 26 8.67 -6.76 -4.90
C ILE A 26 8.98 -5.42 -4.25
N ARG A 27 9.63 -4.52 -4.99
CA ARG A 27 10.01 -3.20 -4.50
C ARG A 27 8.95 -2.18 -4.83
N ILE A 28 8.86 -1.16 -3.98
CA ILE A 28 7.99 -0.02 -4.18
C ILE A 28 8.83 1.25 -4.18
N LEU A 29 8.63 2.06 -5.20
CA LEU A 29 9.31 3.34 -5.33
C LEU A 29 8.29 4.47 -5.31
N PRO A 30 8.70 5.67 -4.87
CA PRO A 30 7.80 6.84 -4.93
C PRO A 30 7.25 7.00 -6.35
N GLY A 31 5.96 7.25 -6.44
CA GLY A 31 5.28 7.39 -7.72
C GLY A 31 4.69 6.10 -8.27
N ASP A 32 5.03 4.95 -7.71
CA ASP A 32 4.42 3.69 -8.12
C ASP A 32 2.93 3.67 -7.78
N LYS A 33 2.16 3.03 -8.64
CA LYS A 33 0.74 2.78 -8.38
C LYS A 33 0.60 1.41 -7.75
N VAL A 34 -0.13 1.36 -6.65
CA VAL A 34 -0.23 0.12 -5.87
C VAL A 34 -1.68 -0.18 -5.56
N THR A 35 -1.95 -1.46 -5.34
CA THR A 35 -3.25 -1.91 -4.86
C THR A 35 -3.19 -2.02 -3.35
N VAL A 36 -4.10 -1.34 -2.67
CA VAL A 36 -4.13 -1.29 -1.21
C VAL A 36 -5.45 -1.88 -0.72
N GLU A 37 -5.36 -2.73 0.29
CA GLU A 37 -6.51 -3.20 1.03
C GLU A 37 -6.60 -2.41 2.33
N LEU A 38 -7.69 -1.67 2.51
CA LEU A 38 -7.87 -0.86 3.70
C LEU A 38 -8.26 -1.72 4.89
N SER A 39 -7.83 -1.31 6.08
CA SER A 39 -8.25 -1.96 7.31
C SER A 39 -9.74 -1.68 7.55
N PRO A 40 -10.55 -2.71 7.86
CA PRO A 40 -11.95 -2.47 8.21
C PRO A 40 -12.11 -1.77 9.56
N TYR A 41 -11.07 -1.77 10.38
CA TYR A 41 -11.11 -1.17 11.71
C TYR A 41 -10.57 0.26 11.72
N ASP A 42 -9.79 0.64 10.71
CA ASP A 42 -9.19 1.96 10.64
C ASP A 42 -8.91 2.30 9.18
N LEU A 43 -9.76 3.12 8.58
CA LEU A 43 -9.65 3.44 7.15
C LEU A 43 -8.46 4.36 6.82
N THR A 44 -7.70 4.79 7.82
CA THR A 44 -6.45 5.53 7.61
C THR A 44 -5.26 4.60 7.45
N ARG A 45 -5.47 3.30 7.56
CA ARG A 45 -4.42 2.27 7.47
C ARG A 45 -4.78 1.23 6.44
N GLY A 46 -3.75 0.61 5.87
CA GLY A 46 -3.96 -0.43 4.88
C GLY A 46 -2.73 -1.29 4.65
N ILE A 47 -2.90 -2.26 3.76
CA ILE A 47 -1.84 -3.18 3.36
C ILE A 47 -1.69 -3.06 1.85
N ILE A 48 -0.46 -2.85 1.39
CA ILE A 48 -0.15 -2.86 -0.04
C ILE A 48 -0.10 -4.31 -0.49
N LYS A 49 -1.03 -4.68 -1.37
CA LYS A 49 -1.16 -6.06 -1.84
C LYS A 49 -0.40 -6.32 -3.12
N TRP A 50 -0.16 -5.30 -3.92
CA TRP A 50 0.54 -5.46 -5.19
C TRP A 50 1.03 -4.12 -5.72
N ASN A 51 2.11 -4.18 -6.50
CA ASN A 51 2.64 -3.02 -7.21
C ASN A 51 2.23 -3.16 -8.69
N ASN A 52 1.47 -2.19 -9.18
CA ASN A 52 0.88 -2.21 -10.51
C ASN A 52 1.79 -1.58 -11.58
N ARG A 53 3.06 -1.88 -11.52
CA ARG A 53 3.98 -1.43 -12.57
C ARG A 53 3.66 -2.07 -13.91
#